data_6d0aa44ab9778366113e128d16edf3a0
#
_entry.id   6d0aa44ab9778366113e128d16edf3a0
#
_cell.length_a   1.000
_cell.length_b   1.000
_cell.length_c   1.000
_cell.angle_alpha   90.00
_cell.angle_beta   90.00
_cell.angle_gamma   90.00
#
_symmetry.space_group_name_H-M   'P 1'
#
loop_
_entity.id
_entity.type
_entity.pdbx_description
1 polymer ?
#
loop_
_entity_poly.entity_id
_entity_poly.type
_entity_poly.pdbx_seq_one_letter_code
_entity_poly.pdbx_strand_id
1 'polypeptide(L)'
;MYPDIMNTYSDRGNLLAIQYRALQQGIDITLEEVSLGDSLPVDCDLILIGGGQDQEQKRISADLNLKANQLQIWAEQDVSILAVCGGFQLFGKWYRDSKGNYLAGVEIFDMTTIAPRIANFRAVGDIWVTSNIKDIGDVVGFENHAGQSYLGPQGSSFATVKYGNGNNGLDRTEGAFYRNVVGTYLHGSVLPKNPMLLDYLLANALNHRYDEDLKPKFSSPSPFVLQAQSTAMDVTRRKSEKR
;
A
#
# COMPACT_ATOMS: atom_id res chain seq x y z
N MET A 1 -5.59 3.51 -9.80
CA MET A 1 -7.00 3.05 -9.93
C MET A 1 -7.87 3.91 -9.02
N TYR A 2 -9.04 4.31 -9.49
CA TYR A 2 -10.07 5.11 -8.81
C TYR A 2 -9.54 6.43 -8.20
N PRO A 3 -8.84 7.28 -8.98
CA PRO A 3 -8.16 8.46 -8.45
C PRO A 3 -9.11 9.47 -7.78
N ASP A 4 -10.37 9.54 -8.22
CA ASP A 4 -11.38 10.46 -7.68
C ASP A 4 -12.09 9.93 -6.42
N ILE A 5 -12.00 8.62 -6.16
CA ILE A 5 -12.73 7.98 -5.07
C ILE A 5 -11.74 7.47 -4.00
N MET A 6 -10.66 6.82 -4.40
CA MET A 6 -9.67 6.20 -3.53
C MET A 6 -8.41 7.07 -3.41
N ASN A 7 -8.56 8.27 -2.85
CA ASN A 7 -7.48 9.24 -2.69
C ASN A 7 -7.49 9.89 -1.30
N THR A 8 -7.91 9.15 -0.30
CA THR A 8 -7.96 9.63 1.08
C THR A 8 -6.53 9.92 1.58
N TYR A 9 -6.37 11.03 2.31
CA TYR A 9 -5.08 11.46 2.88
C TYR A 9 -3.96 11.73 1.84
N SER A 10 -4.35 12.21 0.64
CA SER A 10 -3.42 12.61 -0.41
C SER A 10 -2.57 11.48 -0.98
N ASP A 11 -3.10 10.26 -1.09
CA ASP A 11 -2.38 9.11 -1.68
C ASP A 11 -1.93 9.36 -3.13
N ARG A 12 -2.51 10.36 -3.82
CA ARG A 12 -1.98 10.92 -5.08
C ARG A 12 -0.50 11.33 -4.99
N GLY A 13 -0.02 11.69 -3.81
CA GLY A 13 1.40 11.98 -3.57
C GLY A 13 2.31 10.77 -3.81
N ASN A 14 1.80 9.54 -3.73
CA ASN A 14 2.56 8.35 -4.12
C ASN A 14 2.83 8.35 -5.63
N LEU A 15 1.83 8.68 -6.44
CA LEU A 15 1.99 8.82 -7.89
C LEU A 15 3.01 9.89 -8.25
N LEU A 16 2.91 11.07 -7.64
CA LEU A 16 3.86 12.18 -7.87
C LEU A 16 5.29 11.78 -7.49
N ALA A 17 5.46 11.04 -6.38
CA ALA A 17 6.78 10.54 -5.97
C ALA A 17 7.37 9.57 -7.01
N ILE A 18 6.56 8.64 -7.53
CA ILE A 18 6.98 7.71 -8.58
C ILE A 18 7.37 8.46 -9.85
N GLN A 19 6.53 9.38 -10.33
CA GLN A 19 6.82 10.17 -11.53
C GLN A 19 8.10 10.99 -11.39
N TYR A 20 8.28 11.66 -10.25
CA TYR A 20 9.48 12.44 -9.98
C TYR A 20 10.73 11.56 -9.90
N ARG A 21 10.64 10.41 -9.22
CA ARG A 21 11.77 9.48 -9.09
C ARG A 21 12.15 8.86 -10.43
N ALA A 22 11.18 8.45 -11.23
CA ALA A 22 11.40 7.92 -12.57
C ALA A 22 12.09 8.96 -13.48
N LEU A 23 11.61 10.20 -13.46
CA LEU A 23 12.25 11.31 -14.21
C LEU A 23 13.72 11.47 -13.80
N GLN A 24 14.03 11.43 -12.50
CA GLN A 24 15.42 11.51 -12.01
C GLN A 24 16.31 10.35 -12.50
N GLN A 25 15.71 9.20 -12.80
CA GLN A 25 16.43 8.02 -13.29
C GLN A 25 16.41 7.89 -14.82
N GLY A 26 15.81 8.83 -15.55
CA GLY A 26 15.65 8.75 -17.00
C GLY A 26 14.67 7.65 -17.45
N ILE A 27 13.69 7.32 -16.60
CA ILE A 27 12.65 6.34 -16.89
C ILE A 27 11.40 7.08 -17.39
N ASP A 28 10.95 6.74 -18.58
CA ASP A 28 9.69 7.25 -19.13
C ASP A 28 8.50 6.49 -18.54
N ILE A 29 7.47 7.23 -18.13
CA ILE A 29 6.23 6.69 -17.58
C ILE A 29 5.05 7.13 -18.44
N THR A 30 4.23 6.17 -18.88
CA THR A 30 2.89 6.41 -19.36
C THR A 30 1.91 6.21 -18.22
N LEU A 31 1.10 7.22 -17.92
CA LEU A 31 0.10 7.16 -16.86
C LEU A 31 -1.29 6.91 -17.47
N GLU A 32 -1.95 5.88 -16.97
CA GLU A 32 -3.36 5.62 -17.24
C GLU A 32 -4.18 5.70 -15.96
N GLU A 33 -5.26 6.44 -15.98
CA GLU A 33 -6.22 6.52 -14.89
C GLU A 33 -7.38 5.57 -15.17
N VAL A 34 -7.68 4.70 -14.22
CA VAL A 34 -8.80 3.75 -14.30
C VAL A 34 -9.83 4.16 -13.25
N SER A 35 -10.93 4.76 -13.72
CA SER A 35 -12.05 5.20 -12.90
C SER A 35 -13.14 4.12 -12.79
N LEU A 36 -14.22 4.46 -12.09
CA LEU A 36 -15.37 3.57 -11.95
C LEU A 36 -16.04 3.32 -13.31
N GLY A 37 -16.16 2.05 -13.70
CA GLY A 37 -16.74 1.63 -14.97
C GLY A 37 -15.76 1.54 -16.13
N ASP A 38 -14.52 2.03 -15.98
CA ASP A 38 -13.51 1.91 -17.01
C ASP A 38 -12.98 0.48 -17.11
N SER A 39 -12.56 0.08 -18.29
CA SER A 39 -11.80 -1.15 -18.49
C SER A 39 -10.37 -0.99 -17.99
N LEU A 40 -9.75 -2.10 -17.56
CA LEU A 40 -8.31 -2.12 -17.32
C LEU A 40 -7.56 -1.98 -18.67
N PRO A 41 -6.34 -1.38 -18.66
CA PRO A 41 -5.48 -1.37 -19.84
C PRO A 41 -5.11 -2.80 -20.28
N VAL A 42 -4.58 -2.91 -21.49
CA VAL A 42 -4.16 -4.22 -22.04
C VAL A 42 -2.95 -4.78 -21.27
N ASP A 43 -2.03 -3.89 -20.93
CA ASP A 43 -0.83 -4.19 -20.16
C ASP A 43 -0.59 -3.12 -19.08
N CYS A 44 0.15 -3.48 -18.03
CA CYS A 44 0.48 -2.58 -16.94
C CYS A 44 1.69 -3.10 -16.17
N ASP A 45 2.61 -2.23 -15.81
CA ASP A 45 3.81 -2.61 -15.04
C ASP A 45 3.73 -2.24 -13.57
N LEU A 46 2.96 -1.18 -13.27
CA LEU A 46 2.79 -0.69 -11.91
C LEU A 46 1.37 -0.17 -11.67
N ILE A 47 0.75 -0.65 -10.59
CA ILE A 47 -0.60 -0.25 -10.19
C ILE A 47 -0.55 0.45 -8.84
N LEU A 48 -1.26 1.57 -8.73
CA LEU A 48 -1.53 2.25 -7.48
C LEU A 48 -3.03 2.26 -7.20
N ILE A 49 -3.42 1.86 -5.98
CA ILE A 49 -4.76 2.06 -5.44
C ILE A 49 -4.64 2.66 -4.04
N GLY A 50 -5.27 3.81 -3.84
CA GLY A 50 -5.19 4.57 -2.60
C GLY A 50 -6.21 4.16 -1.55
N GLY A 51 -6.27 4.96 -0.48
CA GLY A 51 -7.21 4.80 0.62
C GLY A 51 -8.60 5.34 0.31
N GLY A 52 -9.59 4.74 0.96
CA GLY A 52 -10.97 5.18 0.97
C GLY A 52 -11.66 4.73 2.26
N GLN A 53 -12.67 5.49 2.70
CA GLN A 53 -13.51 5.10 3.82
C GLN A 53 -14.56 4.05 3.39
N ASP A 54 -15.35 3.53 4.30
CA ASP A 54 -16.36 2.50 4.04
C ASP A 54 -17.29 2.83 2.86
N GLN A 55 -17.65 4.13 2.69
CA GLN A 55 -18.53 4.56 1.60
C GLN A 55 -17.84 4.51 0.24
N GLU A 56 -16.61 4.97 0.16
CA GLU A 56 -15.79 4.93 -1.05
C GLU A 56 -15.48 3.49 -1.45
N GLN A 57 -15.08 2.65 -0.49
CA GLN A 57 -14.86 1.22 -0.72
C GLN A 57 -16.11 0.53 -1.25
N LYS A 58 -17.28 0.83 -0.67
CA LYS A 58 -18.55 0.27 -1.11
C LYS A 58 -18.93 0.70 -2.53
N ARG A 59 -18.60 1.94 -2.92
CA ARG A 59 -18.86 2.46 -4.27
C ARG A 59 -18.05 1.73 -5.33
N ILE A 60 -16.81 1.36 -5.04
CA ILE A 60 -15.92 0.71 -6.01
C ILE A 60 -15.98 -0.83 -5.95
N SER A 61 -16.49 -1.43 -4.86
CA SER A 61 -16.34 -2.87 -4.62
C SER A 61 -16.89 -3.76 -5.73
N ALA A 62 -18.06 -3.43 -6.29
CA ALA A 62 -18.64 -4.20 -7.38
C ALA A 62 -17.80 -4.11 -8.67
N ASP A 63 -17.33 -2.93 -9.01
CA ASP A 63 -16.49 -2.68 -10.17
C ASP A 63 -15.08 -3.29 -10.00
N LEU A 64 -14.50 -3.18 -8.80
CA LEU A 64 -13.23 -3.81 -8.48
C LEU A 64 -13.32 -5.35 -8.59
N ASN A 65 -14.43 -5.95 -8.17
CA ASN A 65 -14.64 -7.39 -8.29
C ASN A 65 -14.76 -7.85 -9.77
N LEU A 66 -15.30 -7.03 -10.66
CA LEU A 66 -15.27 -7.33 -12.10
C LEU A 66 -13.84 -7.36 -12.66
N LYS A 67 -12.92 -6.64 -12.04
CA LYS A 67 -11.50 -6.54 -12.40
C LYS A 67 -10.62 -7.55 -11.64
N ALA A 68 -11.17 -8.24 -10.63
CA ALA A 68 -10.39 -9.07 -9.70
C ALA A 68 -9.56 -10.15 -10.41
N ASN A 69 -10.15 -10.88 -11.36
CA ASN A 69 -9.45 -11.93 -12.11
C ASN A 69 -8.21 -11.39 -12.85
N GLN A 70 -8.32 -10.23 -13.50
CA GLN A 70 -7.17 -9.64 -14.19
C GLN A 70 -6.11 -9.13 -13.21
N LEU A 71 -6.51 -8.55 -12.08
CA LEU A 71 -5.58 -8.12 -11.04
C LEU A 71 -4.84 -9.30 -10.41
N GLN A 72 -5.51 -10.44 -10.21
CA GLN A 72 -4.88 -11.69 -9.77
C GLN A 72 -3.88 -12.20 -10.80
N ILE A 73 -4.24 -12.24 -12.08
CA ILE A 73 -3.34 -12.64 -13.17
C ILE A 73 -2.10 -11.73 -13.18
N TRP A 74 -2.26 -10.44 -13.07
CA TRP A 74 -1.15 -9.49 -13.03
C TRP A 74 -0.27 -9.66 -11.78
N ALA A 75 -0.87 -9.96 -10.64
CA ALA A 75 -0.09 -10.30 -9.43
C ALA A 75 0.75 -11.56 -9.64
N GLU A 76 0.21 -12.60 -10.31
CA GLU A 76 0.95 -13.81 -10.66
C GLU A 76 2.04 -13.56 -11.71
N GLN A 77 1.87 -12.57 -12.55
CA GLN A 77 2.83 -12.14 -13.57
C GLN A 77 3.87 -11.13 -13.04
N ASP A 78 3.93 -10.93 -11.72
CA ASP A 78 4.89 -10.03 -11.07
C ASP A 78 4.71 -8.52 -11.39
N VAL A 79 3.52 -8.09 -11.83
CA VAL A 79 3.20 -6.66 -11.91
C VAL A 79 3.36 -6.02 -10.53
N SER A 80 4.04 -4.88 -10.48
CA SER A 80 4.25 -4.14 -9.22
C SER A 80 2.96 -3.47 -8.77
N ILE A 81 2.48 -3.72 -7.55
CA ILE A 81 1.23 -3.14 -7.05
C ILE A 81 1.44 -2.55 -5.66
N LEU A 82 0.99 -1.32 -5.45
CA LEU A 82 0.86 -0.71 -4.13
C LEU A 82 -0.62 -0.44 -3.82
N ALA A 83 -1.13 -1.10 -2.79
CA ALA A 83 -2.48 -0.91 -2.27
C ALA A 83 -2.42 -0.27 -0.87
N VAL A 84 -3.06 0.90 -0.70
CA VAL A 84 -3.00 1.67 0.55
C VAL A 84 -4.35 1.67 1.26
N CYS A 85 -4.37 1.39 2.56
CA CYS A 85 -5.50 1.49 3.49
C CYS A 85 -6.78 0.81 2.95
N GLY A 86 -7.76 1.55 2.47
CA GLY A 86 -9.00 0.99 1.91
C GLY A 86 -8.74 0.10 0.69
N GLY A 87 -7.77 0.47 -0.16
CA GLY A 87 -7.30 -0.37 -1.26
C GLY A 87 -6.67 -1.66 -0.76
N PHE A 88 -5.80 -1.58 0.25
CA PHE A 88 -5.21 -2.74 0.91
C PHE A 88 -6.27 -3.69 1.47
N GLN A 89 -7.29 -3.17 2.17
CA GLN A 89 -8.37 -3.96 2.73
C GLN A 89 -9.13 -4.75 1.66
N LEU A 90 -9.41 -4.13 0.51
CA LEU A 90 -10.12 -4.76 -0.61
C LEU A 90 -9.26 -5.74 -1.42
N PHE A 91 -7.94 -5.76 -1.23
CA PHE A 91 -7.06 -6.76 -1.83
C PHE A 91 -6.97 -8.07 -1.03
N GLY A 92 -7.55 -8.12 0.18
CA GLY A 92 -7.81 -9.34 0.94
C GLY A 92 -8.98 -10.15 0.42
N LYS A 93 -9.40 -11.17 1.19
CA LYS A 93 -10.55 -12.03 0.86
C LYS A 93 -11.88 -11.29 0.98
N TRP A 94 -12.05 -10.54 2.06
CA TRP A 94 -13.24 -9.74 2.31
C TRP A 94 -12.98 -8.68 3.37
N TYR A 95 -13.78 -7.63 3.31
CA TYR A 95 -13.88 -6.59 4.32
C TYR A 95 -15.28 -6.58 4.94
N ARG A 96 -15.38 -6.64 6.27
CA ARG A 96 -16.63 -6.45 7.00
C ARG A 96 -16.68 -5.07 7.62
N ASP A 97 -17.62 -4.23 7.16
CA ASP A 97 -17.81 -2.88 7.67
C ASP A 97 -18.36 -2.86 9.12
N SER A 98 -18.38 -1.67 9.75
CA SER A 98 -18.90 -1.47 11.12
C SER A 98 -20.39 -1.80 11.29
N LYS A 99 -21.16 -1.84 10.18
CA LYS A 99 -22.56 -2.23 10.16
C LYS A 99 -22.77 -3.73 9.98
N GLY A 100 -21.71 -4.47 9.72
CA GLY A 100 -21.73 -5.92 9.52
C GLY A 100 -21.92 -6.34 8.06
N ASN A 101 -21.89 -5.40 7.10
CA ASN A 101 -21.94 -5.76 5.68
C ASN A 101 -20.60 -6.28 5.23
N TYR A 102 -20.63 -7.27 4.32
CA TYR A 102 -19.43 -7.84 3.70
C TYR A 102 -19.22 -7.24 2.32
N LEU A 103 -18.01 -6.81 2.05
CA LEU A 103 -17.50 -6.49 0.71
C LEU A 103 -16.53 -7.59 0.32
N ALA A 104 -16.78 -8.26 -0.79
CA ALA A 104 -15.83 -9.22 -1.35
C ALA A 104 -14.56 -8.48 -1.78
N GLY A 105 -13.43 -9.09 -1.60
CA GLY A 105 -12.13 -8.54 -2.00
C GLY A 105 -11.61 -9.18 -3.28
N VAL A 106 -10.44 -8.71 -3.71
CA VAL A 106 -9.72 -9.23 -4.89
C VAL A 106 -9.03 -10.57 -4.62
N GLU A 107 -8.87 -10.95 -3.34
CA GLU A 107 -8.25 -12.21 -2.88
C GLU A 107 -6.78 -12.41 -3.31
N ILE A 108 -6.01 -11.33 -3.50
CA ILE A 108 -4.57 -11.41 -3.72
C ILE A 108 -3.85 -11.73 -2.40
N PHE A 109 -4.29 -11.12 -1.28
CA PHE A 109 -3.74 -11.41 0.03
C PHE A 109 -4.59 -12.47 0.76
N ASP A 110 -3.94 -13.49 1.34
CA ASP A 110 -4.59 -14.35 2.34
C ASP A 110 -4.81 -13.57 3.63
N MET A 111 -5.83 -12.72 3.61
CA MET A 111 -6.14 -11.76 4.68
C MET A 111 -7.64 -11.47 4.72
N THR A 112 -8.14 -11.20 5.92
CA THR A 112 -9.50 -10.69 6.15
C THR A 112 -9.46 -9.42 6.97
N THR A 113 -10.38 -8.50 6.74
CA THR A 113 -10.47 -7.25 7.50
C THR A 113 -11.83 -7.07 8.14
N ILE A 114 -11.84 -6.63 9.40
CA ILE A 114 -13.04 -6.42 10.20
C ILE A 114 -13.01 -5.01 10.79
N ALA A 115 -13.99 -4.18 10.47
CA ALA A 115 -14.21 -2.95 11.20
C ALA A 115 -14.97 -3.25 12.50
N PRO A 116 -14.55 -2.74 13.67
CA PRO A 116 -15.23 -2.99 14.93
C PRO A 116 -16.63 -2.35 14.93
N ARG A 117 -17.62 -3.06 15.48
CA ARG A 117 -19.00 -2.55 15.61
C ARG A 117 -19.10 -1.41 16.63
N ILE A 118 -18.24 -1.42 17.62
CA ILE A 118 -18.13 -0.39 18.66
C ILE A 118 -16.76 0.27 18.47
N ALA A 119 -16.72 1.58 18.45
CA ALA A 119 -15.51 2.37 18.15
C ALA A 119 -14.45 2.32 19.29
N ASN A 120 -14.12 1.12 19.76
CA ASN A 120 -13.15 0.91 20.84
C ASN A 120 -11.70 0.85 20.35
N PHE A 121 -11.50 0.70 19.04
CA PHE A 121 -10.18 0.69 18.45
C PHE A 121 -10.19 1.54 17.18
N ARG A 122 -9.28 2.49 17.12
CA ARG A 122 -8.90 3.21 15.91
C ARG A 122 -7.42 3.50 15.97
N ALA A 123 -6.68 2.96 15.02
CA ALA A 123 -5.27 3.27 14.85
C ALA A 123 -5.16 4.67 14.25
N VAL A 124 -4.64 5.63 15.02
CA VAL A 124 -4.39 7.01 14.56
C VAL A 124 -3.05 7.48 15.10
N GLY A 125 -2.13 7.80 14.22
CA GLY A 125 -0.86 8.36 14.62
C GLY A 125 0.28 8.04 13.68
N ASP A 126 1.48 8.50 14.05
CA ASP A 126 2.70 8.16 13.35
C ASP A 126 3.02 6.68 13.59
N ILE A 127 3.49 6.02 12.55
CA ILE A 127 3.91 4.61 12.60
C ILE A 127 5.30 4.45 12.00
N TRP A 128 6.10 3.59 12.63
CA TRP A 128 7.41 3.16 12.17
C TRP A 128 7.48 1.64 12.17
N VAL A 129 7.81 1.06 11.05
CA VAL A 129 7.90 -0.39 10.83
C VAL A 129 9.23 -0.76 10.18
N THR A 130 9.63 -2.01 10.31
CA THR A 130 10.73 -2.59 9.52
C THR A 130 10.12 -3.55 8.50
N SER A 131 10.40 -3.32 7.23
CA SER A 131 9.93 -4.19 6.15
C SER A 131 10.50 -5.60 6.27
N ASN A 132 9.67 -6.60 5.99
CA ASN A 132 10.08 -8.00 5.87
C ASN A 132 10.59 -8.32 4.45
N ILE A 133 10.42 -7.38 3.50
CA ILE A 133 11.00 -7.48 2.16
C ILE A 133 12.47 -7.00 2.25
N LYS A 134 13.35 -7.83 1.72
CA LYS A 134 14.80 -7.55 1.72
C LYS A 134 15.09 -6.19 1.08
N ASP A 135 16.08 -5.50 1.60
CA ASP A 135 16.65 -4.25 1.09
C ASP A 135 15.74 -3.00 1.17
N ILE A 136 14.50 -3.10 1.68
CA ILE A 136 13.64 -1.93 1.93
C ILE A 136 14.00 -1.28 3.26
N GLY A 137 14.22 -2.07 4.31
CA GLY A 137 14.56 -1.56 5.64
C GLY A 137 13.39 -0.90 6.37
N ASP A 138 13.67 0.20 7.06
CA ASP A 138 12.68 0.91 7.86
C ASP A 138 11.77 1.79 7.01
N VAL A 139 10.47 1.76 7.31
CA VAL A 139 9.40 2.50 6.62
C VAL A 139 8.61 3.30 7.65
N VAL A 140 8.31 4.54 7.33
CA VAL A 140 7.53 5.45 8.19
C VAL A 140 6.30 5.97 7.50
N GLY A 141 5.25 6.21 8.26
CA GLY A 141 3.99 6.72 7.72
C GLY A 141 3.08 7.23 8.82
N PHE A 142 1.83 7.38 8.45
CA PHE A 142 0.75 7.75 9.35
C PHE A 142 -0.37 6.72 9.21
N GLU A 143 -0.83 6.14 10.30
CA GLU A 143 -1.98 5.23 10.30
C GLU A 143 -3.25 5.98 10.70
N ASN A 144 -4.35 5.73 10.00
CA ASN A 144 -5.67 6.22 10.38
C ASN A 144 -6.76 5.28 9.86
N HIS A 145 -6.98 4.19 10.59
CA HIS A 145 -7.96 3.20 10.23
C HIS A 145 -8.65 2.60 11.47
N ALA A 146 -9.89 2.15 11.28
CA ALA A 146 -10.63 1.38 12.27
C ALA A 146 -10.63 -0.13 11.93
N GLY A 147 -10.51 -0.47 10.65
CA GLY A 147 -10.45 -1.85 10.20
C GLY A 147 -9.22 -2.57 10.77
N GLN A 148 -9.43 -3.76 11.29
CA GLN A 148 -8.40 -4.64 11.79
C GLN A 148 -8.20 -5.78 10.80
N SER A 149 -6.99 -5.89 10.25
CA SER A 149 -6.63 -6.92 9.28
C SER A 149 -5.92 -8.09 9.96
N TYR A 150 -6.32 -9.28 9.59
CA TYR A 150 -5.79 -10.54 10.09
C TYR A 150 -5.31 -11.38 8.93
N LEU A 151 -4.02 -11.70 8.94
CA LEU A 151 -3.41 -12.57 7.94
C LEU A 151 -3.84 -14.03 8.19
N GLY A 152 -4.13 -14.74 7.11
CA GLY A 152 -4.38 -16.18 7.13
C GLY A 152 -3.07 -16.98 7.16
N PRO A 153 -3.18 -18.31 7.17
CA PRO A 153 -2.00 -19.20 7.27
C PRO A 153 -0.98 -19.06 6.15
N GLN A 154 -1.40 -18.58 4.98
CA GLN A 154 -0.53 -18.35 3.81
C GLN A 154 -0.20 -16.85 3.62
N GLY A 155 -0.73 -15.99 4.48
CA GLY A 155 -0.50 -14.56 4.42
C GLY A 155 0.88 -14.18 4.96
N SER A 156 1.58 -13.33 4.21
CA SER A 156 2.85 -12.74 4.63
C SER A 156 2.67 -11.27 4.95
N SER A 157 3.18 -10.81 6.11
CA SER A 157 3.13 -9.40 6.46
C SER A 157 4.20 -8.61 5.67
N PHE A 158 3.84 -7.44 5.19
CA PHE A 158 4.79 -6.51 4.57
C PHE A 158 5.88 -6.07 5.56
N ALA A 159 5.51 -5.81 6.80
CA ALA A 159 6.43 -5.29 7.79
C ALA A 159 6.09 -5.71 9.23
N THR A 160 7.05 -5.50 10.13
CA THR A 160 6.92 -5.65 11.58
C THR A 160 6.90 -4.27 12.23
N VAL A 161 5.90 -4.01 13.07
CA VAL A 161 5.72 -2.73 13.78
C VAL A 161 6.79 -2.54 14.85
N LYS A 162 7.52 -1.43 14.76
CA LYS A 162 8.39 -0.92 15.84
C LYS A 162 7.60 -0.01 16.76
N TYR A 163 6.89 0.95 16.19
CA TYR A 163 6.04 1.93 16.89
C TYR A 163 4.77 2.16 16.09
N GLY A 164 3.62 2.08 16.70
CA GLY A 164 2.31 2.20 16.07
C GLY A 164 1.44 0.97 16.34
N ASN A 165 0.33 0.85 15.61
CA ASN A 165 -0.63 -0.25 15.79
C ASN A 165 -0.54 -1.31 14.68
N GLY A 166 -0.26 -0.91 13.43
CA GLY A 166 -0.22 -1.81 12.29
C GLY A 166 -1.58 -2.43 11.95
N ASN A 167 -1.59 -3.68 11.52
CA ASN A 167 -2.78 -4.35 11.00
C ASN A 167 -3.97 -4.39 11.99
N ASN A 168 -3.71 -4.59 13.27
CA ASN A 168 -4.79 -4.84 14.25
C ASN A 168 -4.46 -4.39 15.69
N GLY A 169 -3.27 -3.84 15.93
CA GLY A 169 -2.81 -3.41 17.25
C GLY A 169 -2.42 -4.54 18.20
N LEU A 170 -2.37 -5.79 17.75
CA LEU A 170 -2.17 -6.96 18.61
C LEU A 170 -0.92 -7.77 18.27
N ASP A 171 -0.74 -8.12 17.00
CA ASP A 171 0.26 -9.10 16.55
C ASP A 171 1.54 -8.49 16.00
N ARG A 172 1.61 -7.15 15.99
CA ARG A 172 2.73 -6.36 15.47
C ARG A 172 3.01 -6.55 13.98
N THR A 173 2.07 -7.11 13.23
CA THR A 173 2.17 -7.12 11.78
C THR A 173 1.70 -5.79 11.19
N GLU A 174 2.25 -5.42 10.05
CA GLU A 174 1.81 -4.29 9.26
C GLU A 174 1.75 -4.70 7.79
N GLY A 175 0.62 -4.36 7.15
CA GLY A 175 0.38 -4.64 5.76
C GLY A 175 0.33 -6.13 5.42
N ALA A 176 0.32 -6.40 4.14
CA ALA A 176 0.51 -7.72 3.55
C ALA A 176 1.38 -7.63 2.31
N PHE A 177 1.95 -8.74 1.93
CA PHE A 177 2.83 -8.81 0.79
C PHE A 177 2.65 -10.17 0.10
N TYR A 178 2.56 -10.12 -1.24
CA TYR A 178 2.50 -11.28 -2.10
C TYR A 178 3.22 -11.00 -3.42
N ARG A 179 4.30 -11.73 -3.72
CA ARG A 179 5.14 -11.46 -4.90
C ARG A 179 5.57 -9.99 -4.95
N ASN A 180 5.16 -9.22 -5.97
CA ASN A 180 5.43 -7.79 -6.11
C ASN A 180 4.26 -6.90 -5.68
N VAL A 181 3.28 -7.46 -4.99
CA VAL A 181 2.13 -6.73 -4.45
C VAL A 181 2.38 -6.37 -3.00
N VAL A 182 2.35 -5.08 -2.69
CA VAL A 182 2.47 -4.54 -1.33
C VAL A 182 1.17 -3.87 -0.93
N GLY A 183 0.59 -4.32 0.16
CA GLY A 183 -0.53 -3.68 0.83
C GLY A 183 -0.09 -3.07 2.17
N THR A 184 -0.55 -1.89 2.51
CA THR A 184 -0.13 -1.19 3.73
C THR A 184 -1.21 -0.27 4.28
N TYR A 185 -1.21 -0.07 5.61
CA TYR A 185 -1.98 0.99 6.26
C TYR A 185 -1.25 2.33 6.34
N LEU A 186 0.01 2.40 5.94
CA LEU A 186 0.79 3.63 6.01
C LEU A 186 0.29 4.66 5.01
N HIS A 187 -0.26 5.73 5.53
CA HIS A 187 -0.77 6.88 4.78
C HIS A 187 0.17 8.09 4.78
N GLY A 188 -0.37 9.21 4.31
CA GLY A 188 0.30 10.50 4.20
C GLY A 188 1.30 10.48 3.08
N SER A 189 0.93 9.83 1.95
CA SER A 189 1.78 9.49 0.83
C SER A 189 3.02 8.75 1.31
N VAL A 190 2.93 7.43 1.41
CA VAL A 190 4.00 6.62 2.00
C VAL A 190 5.32 6.73 1.24
N LEU A 191 5.27 6.83 -0.10
CA LEU A 191 6.47 6.78 -0.94
C LEU A 191 7.41 7.99 -0.81
N PRO A 192 6.94 9.25 -0.68
CA PRO A 192 7.85 10.41 -0.60
C PRO A 192 8.87 10.35 0.53
N LYS A 193 8.55 9.66 1.63
CA LYS A 193 9.44 9.52 2.80
C LYS A 193 10.16 8.18 2.86
N ASN A 194 9.88 7.26 1.94
CA ASN A 194 10.40 5.90 1.96
C ASN A 194 11.01 5.54 0.60
N PRO A 195 12.17 6.12 0.28
CA PRO A 195 12.75 6.00 -1.06
C PRO A 195 13.11 4.55 -1.43
N MET A 196 13.46 3.71 -0.47
CA MET A 196 13.79 2.31 -0.75
C MET A 196 12.55 1.50 -1.15
N LEU A 197 11.39 1.78 -0.54
CA LEU A 197 10.12 1.18 -0.97
C LEU A 197 9.73 1.67 -2.37
N LEU A 198 9.93 2.97 -2.65
CA LEU A 198 9.67 3.54 -3.97
C LEU A 198 10.56 2.90 -5.03
N ASP A 199 11.88 2.80 -4.77
CA ASP A 199 12.84 2.18 -5.68
C ASP A 199 12.53 0.70 -5.91
N TYR A 200 12.08 -0.04 -4.87
CA TYR A 200 11.62 -1.41 -4.98
C TYR A 200 10.44 -1.55 -5.97
N LEU A 201 9.44 -0.69 -5.86
CA LEU A 201 8.28 -0.72 -6.77
C LEU A 201 8.68 -0.40 -8.22
N LEU A 202 9.54 0.60 -8.43
CA LEU A 202 10.05 0.94 -9.76
C LEU A 202 10.93 -0.16 -10.34
N ALA A 203 11.79 -0.79 -9.54
CA ALA A 203 12.62 -1.89 -9.98
C ALA A 203 11.78 -3.07 -10.48
N ASN A 204 10.75 -3.44 -9.72
CA ASN A 204 9.86 -4.53 -10.11
C ASN A 204 9.06 -4.18 -11.38
N ALA A 205 8.62 -2.93 -11.53
CA ALA A 205 7.93 -2.49 -12.74
C ALA A 205 8.85 -2.57 -13.98
N LEU A 206 10.12 -2.18 -13.84
CA LEU A 206 11.11 -2.33 -14.92
C LEU A 206 11.39 -3.81 -15.25
N ASN A 207 11.56 -4.65 -14.23
CA ASN A 207 11.77 -6.08 -14.43
C ASN A 207 10.59 -6.73 -15.16
N HIS A 208 9.36 -6.35 -14.79
CA HIS A 208 8.15 -6.81 -15.47
C HIS A 208 8.13 -6.34 -16.94
N ARG A 209 8.42 -5.06 -17.21
CA ARG A 209 8.39 -4.48 -18.56
C ARG A 209 9.37 -5.14 -19.51
N TYR A 210 10.55 -5.49 -19.05
CA TYR A 210 11.64 -6.00 -19.89
C TYR A 210 11.85 -7.52 -19.78
N ASP A 211 11.03 -8.19 -18.94
CA ASP A 211 11.15 -9.64 -18.64
C ASP A 211 12.58 -10.04 -18.24
N GLU A 212 13.24 -9.21 -17.43
CA GLU A 212 14.64 -9.35 -17.03
C GLU A 212 14.81 -9.02 -15.54
N ASP A 213 15.74 -9.73 -14.86
CA ASP A 213 16.24 -9.34 -13.53
C ASP A 213 17.30 -8.24 -13.66
N LEU A 214 16.86 -7.04 -14.01
CA LEU A 214 17.74 -5.92 -14.35
C LEU A 214 18.56 -5.40 -13.18
N LYS A 215 18.13 -5.64 -11.93
CA LYS A 215 18.73 -5.05 -10.72
C LYS A 215 19.11 -3.58 -10.91
N PRO A 216 18.14 -2.72 -11.26
CA PRO A 216 18.43 -1.35 -11.63
C PRO A 216 19.17 -0.63 -10.48
N LYS A 217 20.24 0.07 -10.81
CA LYS A 217 21.02 0.86 -9.85
C LYS A 217 20.46 2.28 -9.86
N PHE A 218 19.53 2.56 -8.98
CA PHE A 218 19.04 3.92 -8.80
C PHE A 218 20.11 4.82 -8.17
N SER A 219 20.12 6.10 -8.55
CA SER A 219 20.93 7.11 -7.87
C SER A 219 20.55 7.21 -6.40
N SER A 220 21.48 7.58 -5.54
CA SER A 220 21.19 7.77 -4.12
C SER A 220 20.00 8.73 -3.92
N PRO A 221 19.10 8.42 -2.98
CA PRO A 221 18.02 9.34 -2.63
C PRO A 221 18.57 10.70 -2.19
N SER A 222 17.79 11.76 -2.42
CA SER A 222 18.16 13.09 -1.95
C SER A 222 18.43 13.11 -0.44
N PRO A 223 19.47 13.79 0.05
CA PRO A 223 19.72 13.95 1.48
C PRO A 223 18.51 14.50 2.25
N PHE A 224 17.71 15.37 1.63
CA PHE A 224 16.47 15.90 2.23
C PHE A 224 15.42 14.80 2.47
N VAL A 225 15.28 13.84 1.55
CA VAL A 225 14.36 12.71 1.70
C VAL A 225 14.82 11.82 2.85
N LEU A 226 16.10 11.49 2.91
CA LEU A 226 16.68 10.69 4.00
C LEU A 226 16.54 11.40 5.37
N GLN A 227 16.76 12.70 5.40
CA GLN A 227 16.55 13.51 6.61
C GLN A 227 15.07 13.53 7.03
N ALA A 228 14.13 13.67 6.07
CA ALA A 228 12.71 13.63 6.36
C ALA A 228 12.28 12.28 6.95
N GLN A 229 12.79 11.18 6.41
CA GLN A 229 12.54 9.83 6.93
C GLN A 229 13.09 9.68 8.36
N SER A 230 14.37 10.04 8.57
CA SER A 230 15.01 9.99 9.90
C SER A 230 14.27 10.85 10.92
N THR A 231 13.87 12.07 10.54
CA THR A 231 13.08 12.95 11.43
C THR A 231 11.73 12.32 11.79
N ALA A 232 11.04 11.69 10.82
CA ALA A 232 9.78 11.00 11.08
C ALA A 232 9.96 9.82 12.05
N MET A 233 11.03 9.04 11.93
CA MET A 233 11.39 7.98 12.88
C MET A 233 11.58 8.54 14.30
N ASP A 234 12.36 9.61 14.44
CA ASP A 234 12.63 10.23 15.75
C ASP A 234 11.35 10.80 16.38
N VAL A 235 10.49 11.45 15.60
CA VAL A 235 9.21 11.97 16.08
C VAL A 235 8.31 10.83 16.54
N THR A 236 8.21 9.76 15.77
CA THR A 236 7.39 8.58 16.10
C THR A 236 7.87 7.94 17.40
N ARG A 237 9.17 7.72 17.56
CA ARG A 237 9.77 7.16 18.77
C ARG A 237 9.44 8.01 20.00
N ARG A 238 9.72 9.33 19.95
CA ARG A 238 9.49 10.26 21.06
C ARG A 238 8.02 10.34 21.51
N LYS A 239 7.08 10.24 20.56
CA LYS A 239 5.64 10.22 20.86
C LYS A 239 5.22 8.92 21.55
N SER A 240 5.81 7.79 21.16
CA SER A 240 5.50 6.48 21.73
C SER A 240 6.06 6.31 23.14
N GLU A 241 7.25 6.88 23.45
CA GLU A 241 7.87 6.84 24.78
C GLU A 241 7.12 7.71 25.81
N LYS A 242 6.20 8.59 25.37
CA LYS A 242 5.40 9.46 26.24
C LYS A 242 3.99 8.93 26.53
N ARG A 243 3.60 7.81 25.92
CA ARG A 243 2.32 7.11 26.12
C ARG A 243 2.50 5.94 27.08
#